data_f896ec669ccdd2fa87f40f22c671481f
#
_entry.id   f896ec669ccdd2fa87f40f22c671481f
#
_cell.length_a   1.000
_cell.length_b   1.000
_cell.length_c   1.000
_cell.angle_alpha   90.00
_cell.angle_beta   90.00
_cell.angle_gamma   90.00
#
_symmetry.space_group_name_H-M   'P 1'
#
loop_
_entity.id
_entity.type
_entity.pdbx_description
1 polymer ?
#
loop_
_entity_poly.entity_id
_entity_poly.type
_entity_poly.pdbx_seq_one_letter_code
_entity_poly.pdbx_strand_id
1 'polypeptide(L)'
;MCELRSGSQLIEHSTKAEERGLDFLSISDHIHPWLPEHEHSPFAWSVLGGVAAATSTIDIITGVTCPTFRYHPVIIAQAAATIAEMSNGRFTLGLGSGERLNEHVTGTEFPAVDLRHAMLHEAMDLMTELWTGEFITHRGDHFDADHVKIYEQAGTPVPMVLAVSGDQSLDLARDTRCAGIMAIDPDAELVEGWLERGGSAAGTWAEVPFAWEPTKEAGLKTARRFRFGIQGWEVAAELPNPAYFEAATQFLFDEQIGDAVPHGPDPEPYVQAMQGFLDAGFSNIAIVPVGDDFDATMDFWENDVRPQLQLSTGTTNGK
;
A
#
# COMPACT_ATOMS: atom_id res chain seq x y z
N MET A 1 -10.87 1.64 -0.29
CA MET A 1 -10.50 0.21 -0.40
C MET A 1 -10.76 -0.24 -1.84
N CYS A 2 -9.73 -0.75 -2.49
CA CYS A 2 -9.75 -1.05 -3.94
C CYS A 2 -10.70 -2.20 -4.29
N GLU A 3 -10.79 -3.20 -3.45
CA GLU A 3 -11.59 -4.42 -3.66
C GLU A 3 -13.11 -4.21 -3.56
N LEU A 4 -13.52 -3.01 -3.17
CA LEU A 4 -14.94 -2.61 -3.12
C LEU A 4 -15.35 -1.77 -4.35
N ARG A 5 -14.46 -1.54 -5.31
CA ARG A 5 -14.68 -0.59 -6.40
C ARG A 5 -14.22 -1.16 -7.75
N SER A 6 -14.97 -0.86 -8.79
CA SER A 6 -14.53 -1.09 -10.16
C SER A 6 -13.37 -0.17 -10.54
N GLY A 7 -12.58 -0.54 -11.55
CA GLY A 7 -11.46 0.29 -12.01
C GLY A 7 -11.89 1.70 -12.43
N SER A 8 -13.07 1.88 -13.03
CA SER A 8 -13.58 3.20 -13.39
C SER A 8 -13.96 4.04 -12.18
N GLN A 9 -14.53 3.44 -11.14
CA GLN A 9 -14.80 4.14 -9.88
C GLN A 9 -13.51 4.56 -9.16
N LEU A 10 -12.47 3.73 -9.21
CA LEU A 10 -11.16 4.11 -8.63
C LEU A 10 -10.55 5.32 -9.35
N ILE A 11 -10.66 5.40 -10.67
CA ILE A 11 -10.21 6.57 -11.43
C ILE A 11 -11.06 7.82 -11.09
N GLU A 12 -12.38 7.68 -10.97
CA GLU A 12 -13.25 8.79 -10.54
C GLU A 12 -12.89 9.26 -9.12
N HIS A 13 -12.68 8.33 -8.17
CA HIS A 13 -12.30 8.69 -6.80
C HIS A 13 -10.92 9.35 -6.76
N SER A 14 -9.99 9.00 -7.65
CA SER A 14 -8.67 9.64 -7.70
C SER A 14 -8.76 11.10 -8.13
N THR A 15 -9.62 11.44 -9.09
CA THR A 15 -9.85 12.85 -9.47
C THR A 15 -10.52 13.64 -8.35
N LYS A 16 -11.50 13.06 -7.67
CA LYS A 16 -12.14 13.67 -6.49
C LYS A 16 -11.15 13.90 -5.35
N ALA A 17 -10.25 12.94 -5.11
CA ALA A 17 -9.20 13.07 -4.09
C ALA A 17 -8.24 14.23 -4.39
N GLU A 18 -7.83 14.38 -5.66
CA GLU A 18 -7.01 15.50 -6.11
C GLU A 18 -7.75 16.84 -5.97
N GLU A 19 -9.02 16.93 -6.38
CA GLU A 19 -9.86 18.13 -6.25
C GLU A 19 -10.04 18.55 -4.78
N ARG A 20 -10.05 17.60 -3.84
CA ARG A 20 -10.11 17.85 -2.39
C ARG A 20 -8.74 18.19 -1.77
N GLY A 21 -7.66 18.16 -2.55
CA GLY A 21 -6.32 18.50 -2.10
C GLY A 21 -5.70 17.45 -1.17
N LEU A 22 -6.01 16.18 -1.37
CA LEU A 22 -5.27 15.09 -0.74
C LEU A 22 -3.88 14.98 -1.35
N ASP A 23 -2.90 14.55 -0.56
CA ASP A 23 -1.49 14.58 -0.95
C ASP A 23 -1.11 13.39 -1.86
N PHE A 24 -1.69 12.20 -1.62
CA PHE A 24 -1.38 11.00 -2.38
C PHE A 24 -2.53 9.99 -2.45
N LEU A 25 -2.38 9.05 -3.38
CA LEU A 25 -3.26 7.89 -3.59
C LEU A 25 -2.47 6.60 -3.42
N SER A 26 -3.04 5.63 -2.71
CA SER A 26 -2.52 4.26 -2.60
C SER A 26 -3.44 3.27 -3.30
N ILE A 27 -2.88 2.31 -4.04
CA ILE A 27 -3.63 1.23 -4.69
C ILE A 27 -3.02 -0.13 -4.37
N SER A 28 -3.84 -1.08 -3.92
CA SER A 28 -3.46 -2.48 -3.73
C SER A 28 -3.28 -3.17 -5.09
N ASP A 29 -2.25 -4.00 -5.25
CA ASP A 29 -2.02 -4.79 -6.47
C ASP A 29 -2.42 -6.26 -6.25
N HIS A 30 -3.71 -6.50 -6.24
CA HIS A 30 -4.31 -7.80 -5.99
C HIS A 30 -4.97 -8.40 -7.24
N ILE A 31 -5.01 -9.74 -7.30
CA ILE A 31 -5.83 -10.48 -8.28
C ILE A 31 -7.11 -11.00 -7.60
N HIS A 32 -7.04 -11.30 -6.31
CA HIS A 32 -8.18 -11.69 -5.51
C HIS A 32 -8.55 -10.59 -4.51
N PRO A 33 -9.85 -10.34 -4.27
CA PRO A 33 -10.24 -9.53 -3.12
C PRO A 33 -9.97 -10.32 -1.81
N TRP A 34 -9.94 -9.62 -0.67
CA TRP A 34 -9.75 -10.25 0.62
C TRP A 34 -10.91 -11.16 1.04
N LEU A 35 -12.14 -10.77 0.73
CA LEU A 35 -13.36 -11.49 1.10
C LEU A 35 -14.24 -11.67 -0.14
N PRO A 36 -15.03 -12.77 -0.23
CA PRO A 36 -15.92 -13.00 -1.37
C PRO A 36 -16.92 -11.86 -1.62
N GLU A 37 -17.35 -11.17 -0.55
CA GLU A 37 -18.31 -10.07 -0.62
C GLU A 37 -17.75 -8.76 -1.17
N HIS A 38 -16.44 -8.64 -1.39
CA HIS A 38 -15.84 -7.41 -1.95
C HIS A 38 -16.09 -7.24 -3.43
N GLU A 39 -16.26 -8.33 -4.18
CA GLU A 39 -16.71 -8.39 -5.58
C GLU A 39 -15.78 -7.76 -6.64
N HIS A 40 -14.73 -7.02 -6.25
CA HIS A 40 -13.81 -6.37 -7.17
C HIS A 40 -12.34 -6.71 -6.87
N SER A 41 -11.54 -6.79 -7.92
CA SER A 41 -10.07 -6.80 -7.88
C SER A 41 -9.54 -6.38 -9.26
N PRO A 42 -9.68 -5.10 -9.62
CA PRO A 42 -9.24 -4.63 -10.92
C PRO A 42 -7.72 -4.68 -11.01
N PHE A 43 -7.19 -4.96 -12.22
CA PHE A 43 -5.76 -4.99 -12.44
C PHE A 43 -5.13 -3.62 -12.16
N ALA A 44 -4.32 -3.52 -11.10
CA ALA A 44 -3.80 -2.27 -10.56
C ALA A 44 -3.07 -1.42 -11.61
N TRP A 45 -2.23 -2.05 -12.44
CA TRP A 45 -1.43 -1.33 -13.46
C TRP A 45 -2.28 -0.69 -14.56
N SER A 46 -3.45 -1.29 -14.90
CA SER A 46 -4.40 -0.65 -15.82
C SER A 46 -5.10 0.55 -15.16
N VAL A 47 -5.44 0.43 -13.88
CA VAL A 47 -6.04 1.53 -13.11
C VAL A 47 -5.05 2.67 -12.92
N LEU A 48 -3.79 2.36 -12.58
CA LEU A 48 -2.71 3.34 -12.43
C LEU A 48 -2.49 4.16 -13.70
N GLY A 49 -2.53 3.53 -14.88
CA GLY A 49 -2.48 4.26 -16.15
C GLY A 49 -3.65 5.24 -16.33
N GLY A 50 -4.86 4.83 -15.93
CA GLY A 50 -6.04 5.71 -15.92
C GLY A 50 -5.91 6.85 -14.91
N VAL A 51 -5.43 6.57 -13.70
CA VAL A 51 -5.18 7.58 -12.65
C VAL A 51 -4.12 8.58 -13.09
N ALA A 52 -2.97 8.11 -13.61
CA ALA A 52 -1.90 8.98 -14.09
C ALA A 52 -2.36 9.95 -15.19
N ALA A 53 -3.26 9.48 -16.09
CA ALA A 53 -3.83 10.30 -17.15
C ALA A 53 -4.95 11.25 -16.67
N ALA A 54 -5.67 10.91 -15.60
CA ALA A 54 -6.80 11.68 -15.09
C ALA A 54 -6.43 12.71 -14.02
N THR A 55 -5.22 12.62 -13.44
CA THR A 55 -4.72 13.49 -12.36
C THR A 55 -3.47 14.24 -12.78
N SER A 56 -3.13 15.33 -12.10
CA SER A 56 -2.05 16.24 -12.48
C SER A 56 -1.05 16.54 -11.36
N THR A 57 -1.47 16.48 -10.10
CA THR A 57 -0.71 16.96 -8.93
C THR A 57 -0.59 15.95 -7.80
N ILE A 58 -1.59 15.10 -7.59
CA ILE A 58 -1.62 14.12 -6.51
C ILE A 58 -0.58 13.02 -6.74
N ASP A 59 0.18 12.67 -5.71
CA ASP A 59 1.14 11.57 -5.78
C ASP A 59 0.45 10.20 -5.80
N ILE A 60 1.12 9.21 -6.36
CA ILE A 60 0.56 7.87 -6.59
C ILE A 60 1.53 6.82 -6.06
N ILE A 61 1.04 5.89 -5.23
CA ILE A 61 1.86 4.78 -4.72
C ILE A 61 1.12 3.44 -4.83
N THR A 62 1.83 2.35 -5.10
CA THR A 62 1.29 1.00 -4.87
C THR A 62 1.40 0.61 -3.41
N GLY A 63 0.35 0.07 -2.83
CA GLY A 63 0.33 -0.39 -1.44
C GLY A 63 -0.11 -1.85 -1.31
N VAL A 64 0.72 -2.85 -1.70
CA VAL A 64 2.02 -2.84 -2.39
C VAL A 64 2.01 -3.83 -3.57
N THR A 65 2.98 -3.75 -4.47
CA THR A 65 3.21 -4.74 -5.54
C THR A 65 4.24 -5.79 -5.09
N CYS A 66 3.99 -7.06 -5.42
CA CYS A 66 4.98 -8.14 -5.26
C CYS A 66 5.61 -8.48 -6.62
N PRO A 67 6.91 -8.20 -6.86
CA PRO A 67 7.53 -8.36 -8.18
C PRO A 67 8.18 -9.73 -8.38
N THR A 68 7.80 -10.79 -7.63
CA THR A 68 8.59 -12.02 -7.54
C THR A 68 7.89 -13.28 -8.03
N PHE A 69 6.55 -13.36 -8.00
CA PHE A 69 5.82 -14.59 -8.33
C PHE A 69 4.86 -14.39 -9.50
N ARG A 70 3.83 -13.56 -9.30
CA ARG A 70 2.82 -13.25 -10.30
C ARG A 70 3.41 -12.45 -11.46
N TYR A 71 4.44 -11.67 -11.18
CA TYR A 71 5.17 -10.86 -12.14
C TYR A 71 6.67 -11.23 -12.18
N HIS A 72 7.27 -11.04 -13.34
CA HIS A 72 8.71 -10.96 -13.44
C HIS A 72 9.20 -9.52 -13.19
N PRO A 73 10.30 -9.27 -12.46
CA PRO A 73 10.74 -7.90 -12.12
C PRO A 73 10.98 -7.01 -13.35
N VAL A 74 11.39 -7.56 -14.50
CA VAL A 74 11.49 -6.80 -15.77
C VAL A 74 10.16 -6.16 -16.17
N ILE A 75 9.04 -6.87 -15.97
CA ILE A 75 7.70 -6.37 -16.31
C ILE A 75 7.31 -5.24 -15.36
N ILE A 76 7.59 -5.39 -14.07
CA ILE A 76 7.32 -4.35 -13.08
C ILE A 76 8.21 -3.13 -13.30
N ALA A 77 9.49 -3.33 -13.63
CA ALA A 77 10.38 -2.21 -13.98
C ALA A 77 9.84 -1.40 -15.17
N GLN A 78 9.34 -2.07 -16.22
CA GLN A 78 8.75 -1.41 -17.39
C GLN A 78 7.45 -0.68 -17.01
N ALA A 79 6.56 -1.35 -16.28
CA ALA A 79 5.28 -0.77 -15.88
C ALA A 79 5.48 0.48 -14.99
N ALA A 80 6.38 0.39 -13.99
CA ALA A 80 6.71 1.49 -13.10
C ALA A 80 7.32 2.70 -13.83
N ALA A 81 8.25 2.47 -14.75
CA ALA A 81 8.83 3.52 -15.58
C ALA A 81 7.77 4.21 -16.46
N THR A 82 6.84 3.43 -17.04
CA THR A 82 5.74 3.97 -17.84
C THR A 82 4.80 4.84 -16.99
N ILE A 83 4.38 4.36 -15.82
CA ILE A 83 3.51 5.15 -14.93
C ILE A 83 4.23 6.40 -14.40
N ALA A 84 5.51 6.30 -14.09
CA ALA A 84 6.31 7.46 -13.66
C ALA A 84 6.38 8.53 -14.77
N GLU A 85 6.56 8.14 -16.03
CA GLU A 85 6.53 9.06 -17.18
C GLU A 85 5.13 9.67 -17.36
N MET A 86 4.08 8.87 -17.42
CA MET A 86 2.70 9.32 -17.60
C MET A 86 2.23 10.26 -16.48
N SER A 87 2.74 10.08 -15.25
CA SER A 87 2.42 10.91 -14.10
C SER A 87 3.36 12.10 -13.89
N ASN A 88 4.33 12.35 -14.78
CA ASN A 88 5.38 13.37 -14.62
C ASN A 88 6.16 13.22 -13.30
N GLY A 89 6.54 11.98 -12.94
CA GLY A 89 7.37 11.68 -11.76
C GLY A 89 6.63 11.59 -10.43
N ARG A 90 5.30 11.62 -10.40
CA ARG A 90 4.48 11.50 -9.18
C ARG A 90 4.30 10.05 -8.68
N PHE A 91 4.87 9.08 -9.37
CA PHE A 91 4.70 7.68 -9.02
C PHE A 91 5.82 7.17 -8.09
N THR A 92 5.43 6.48 -7.03
CA THR A 92 6.30 5.73 -6.12
C THR A 92 5.90 4.26 -6.16
N LEU A 93 6.87 3.36 -6.27
CA LEU A 93 6.63 1.92 -6.29
C LEU A 93 6.71 1.36 -4.88
N GLY A 94 5.56 1.07 -4.27
CA GLY A 94 5.50 0.31 -3.02
C GLY A 94 5.63 -1.19 -3.31
N LEU A 95 6.53 -1.85 -2.61
CA LEU A 95 6.92 -3.24 -2.80
C LEU A 95 6.73 -4.06 -1.54
N GLY A 96 6.42 -5.35 -1.71
CA GLY A 96 6.31 -6.32 -0.63
C GLY A 96 6.75 -7.72 -1.05
N SER A 97 7.00 -8.58 -0.07
CA SER A 97 7.38 -9.98 -0.30
C SER A 97 6.20 -10.89 -0.66
N GLY A 98 5.01 -10.30 -0.77
CA GLY A 98 3.79 -10.98 -1.18
C GLY A 98 3.07 -11.76 -0.07
N GLU A 99 1.81 -12.05 -0.33
CA GLU A 99 0.95 -12.96 0.42
C GLU A 99 0.39 -14.04 -0.50
N ARG A 100 0.10 -15.19 0.08
CA ARG A 100 -0.33 -16.36 -0.70
C ARG A 100 -1.60 -16.14 -1.50
N LEU A 101 -2.52 -15.31 -0.97
CA LEU A 101 -3.78 -14.93 -1.63
C LEU A 101 -3.58 -14.57 -3.11
N ASN A 102 -2.57 -13.76 -3.39
CA ASN A 102 -2.35 -13.17 -4.72
C ASN A 102 -1.19 -13.82 -5.50
N GLU A 103 -0.22 -14.45 -4.81
CA GLU A 103 1.03 -14.81 -5.47
C GLU A 103 1.09 -16.27 -5.98
N HIS A 104 0.32 -17.21 -5.38
CA HIS A 104 0.31 -18.61 -5.82
C HIS A 104 -0.54 -18.87 -7.08
N VAL A 105 -1.27 -17.89 -7.56
CA VAL A 105 -2.30 -18.02 -8.61
C VAL A 105 -1.74 -18.44 -9.98
N THR A 106 -0.45 -18.20 -10.21
CA THR A 106 0.26 -18.65 -11.43
C THR A 106 0.72 -20.10 -11.37
N GLY A 107 0.43 -20.81 -10.28
CA GLY A 107 0.81 -22.21 -10.08
C GLY A 107 2.22 -22.40 -9.52
N THR A 108 2.90 -21.31 -9.14
CA THR A 108 4.18 -21.36 -8.44
C THR A 108 3.99 -21.65 -6.97
N GLU A 109 4.99 -22.29 -6.34
CA GLU A 109 5.01 -22.46 -4.88
C GLU A 109 5.16 -21.10 -4.19
N PHE A 110 4.54 -20.96 -3.01
CA PHE A 110 4.72 -19.80 -2.14
C PHE A 110 5.69 -20.19 -1.02
N PRO A 111 6.98 -19.81 -1.11
CA PRO A 111 8.02 -20.28 -0.22
C PRO A 111 8.03 -19.55 1.12
N ALA A 112 8.90 -20.01 2.03
CA ALA A 112 9.13 -19.36 3.32
C ALA A 112 9.63 -17.92 3.15
N VAL A 113 9.40 -17.09 4.16
CA VAL A 113 9.67 -15.65 4.13
C VAL A 113 11.11 -15.29 3.79
N ASP A 114 12.09 -16.05 4.30
CA ASP A 114 13.51 -15.80 4.02
C ASP A 114 13.83 -15.89 2.52
N LEU A 115 13.24 -16.89 1.84
CA LEU A 115 13.40 -17.02 0.38
C LEU A 115 12.64 -15.92 -0.36
N ARG A 116 11.45 -15.54 0.11
CA ARG A 116 10.70 -14.41 -0.47
C ARG A 116 11.49 -13.11 -0.37
N HIS A 117 12.16 -12.86 0.77
CA HIS A 117 13.03 -11.68 0.95
C HIS A 117 14.25 -11.73 0.01
N ALA A 118 14.90 -12.89 -0.15
CA ALA A 118 16.01 -13.02 -1.09
C ALA A 118 15.58 -12.75 -2.53
N MET A 119 14.44 -13.28 -2.95
CA MET A 119 13.85 -13.01 -4.27
C MET A 119 13.50 -11.54 -4.45
N LEU A 120 12.92 -10.90 -3.42
CA LEU A 120 12.55 -9.50 -3.48
C LEU A 120 13.80 -8.60 -3.58
N HIS A 121 14.86 -8.91 -2.83
CA HIS A 121 16.14 -8.20 -2.92
C HIS A 121 16.67 -8.24 -4.35
N GLU A 122 16.80 -9.43 -4.94
CA GLU A 122 17.30 -9.59 -6.30
C GLU A 122 16.39 -8.88 -7.34
N ALA A 123 15.07 -8.94 -7.15
CA ALA A 123 14.12 -8.24 -8.01
C ALA A 123 14.32 -6.71 -7.97
N MET A 124 14.55 -6.14 -6.78
CA MET A 124 14.77 -4.70 -6.61
C MET A 124 16.10 -4.25 -7.21
N ASP A 125 17.14 -5.05 -7.06
CA ASP A 125 18.44 -4.78 -7.70
C ASP A 125 18.32 -4.80 -9.21
N LEU A 126 17.68 -5.82 -9.78
CA LEU A 126 17.45 -5.93 -11.22
C LEU A 126 16.61 -4.75 -11.75
N MET A 127 15.54 -4.35 -11.05
CA MET A 127 14.74 -3.19 -11.47
C MET A 127 15.58 -1.90 -11.45
N THR A 128 16.40 -1.71 -10.41
CA THR A 128 17.28 -0.54 -10.29
C THR A 128 18.30 -0.51 -11.45
N GLU A 129 18.85 -1.65 -11.81
CA GLU A 129 19.79 -1.78 -12.92
C GLU A 129 19.11 -1.46 -14.27
N LEU A 130 17.89 -1.94 -14.48
CA LEU A 130 17.09 -1.67 -15.70
C LEU A 130 16.75 -0.18 -15.88
N TRP A 131 16.55 0.56 -14.79
CA TRP A 131 16.26 2.00 -14.85
C TRP A 131 17.49 2.88 -15.15
N THR A 132 18.69 2.29 -15.31
CA THR A 132 19.84 3.00 -15.87
C THR A 132 19.66 3.36 -17.35
N GLY A 133 18.76 2.67 -18.05
CA GLY A 133 18.53 2.83 -19.49
C GLY A 133 19.58 2.18 -20.36
N GLU A 134 20.42 1.32 -19.80
CA GLU A 134 21.38 0.52 -20.56
C GLU A 134 20.81 -0.87 -20.92
N PHE A 135 21.46 -1.59 -21.84
CA PHE A 135 21.14 -2.99 -22.07
C PHE A 135 21.70 -3.87 -20.96
N ILE A 136 20.81 -4.57 -20.26
CA ILE A 136 21.14 -5.43 -19.12
C ILE A 136 21.02 -6.89 -19.51
N THR A 137 21.98 -7.69 -19.10
CA THR A 137 21.89 -9.16 -19.05
C THR A 137 22.19 -9.60 -17.64
N HIS A 138 21.17 -10.04 -16.94
CA HIS A 138 21.19 -10.51 -15.56
C HIS A 138 21.09 -12.04 -15.53
N ARG A 139 21.89 -12.68 -14.70
CA ARG A 139 21.83 -14.12 -14.41
C ARG A 139 21.96 -14.27 -12.90
N GLY A 140 20.81 -14.25 -12.24
CA GLY A 140 20.72 -14.29 -10.79
C GLY A 140 20.43 -15.68 -10.24
N ASP A 141 20.20 -15.73 -8.94
CA ASP A 141 19.78 -16.95 -8.26
C ASP A 141 18.29 -17.24 -8.47
N HIS A 142 17.49 -16.20 -8.74
CA HIS A 142 16.04 -16.26 -8.82
C HIS A 142 15.48 -15.74 -10.13
N PHE A 143 16.15 -14.79 -10.79
CA PHE A 143 15.67 -14.18 -12.02
C PHE A 143 16.74 -14.14 -13.10
N ASP A 144 16.30 -14.34 -14.34
CA ASP A 144 17.12 -14.15 -15.52
C ASP A 144 16.53 -13.03 -16.41
N ALA A 145 17.37 -12.15 -16.91
CA ALA A 145 17.02 -11.19 -17.95
C ALA A 145 18.08 -11.24 -19.06
N ASP A 146 17.65 -11.26 -20.33
CA ASP A 146 18.55 -11.44 -21.45
C ASP A 146 18.49 -10.27 -22.42
N HIS A 147 19.57 -9.45 -22.40
CA HIS A 147 19.76 -8.33 -23.33
C HIS A 147 18.52 -7.41 -23.39
N VAL A 148 18.02 -6.99 -22.23
CA VAL A 148 16.82 -6.17 -22.08
C VAL A 148 17.16 -4.73 -21.72
N LYS A 149 16.36 -3.78 -22.21
CA LYS A 149 16.47 -2.36 -21.91
C LYS A 149 15.07 -1.76 -21.72
N ILE A 150 14.90 -0.93 -20.71
CA ILE A 150 13.72 -0.10 -20.53
C ILE A 150 13.93 1.21 -21.31
N TYR A 151 13.05 1.50 -22.26
CA TYR A 151 13.15 2.70 -23.13
C TYR A 151 12.47 3.91 -22.52
N GLU A 152 11.38 3.69 -21.75
CA GLU A 152 10.73 4.75 -21.01
C GLU A 152 11.60 5.15 -19.80
N GLN A 153 12.03 6.40 -19.80
CA GLN A 153 12.88 6.95 -18.73
C GLN A 153 12.21 8.20 -18.17
N ALA A 154 11.77 8.16 -16.93
CA ALA A 154 11.18 9.31 -16.24
C ALA A 154 12.22 10.37 -15.81
N GLY A 155 13.47 10.24 -16.25
CA GLY A 155 14.58 11.15 -15.92
C GLY A 155 15.22 10.90 -14.55
N THR A 156 14.57 10.13 -13.69
CA THR A 156 15.07 9.68 -12.37
C THR A 156 14.64 8.24 -12.15
N PRO A 157 15.41 7.42 -11.40
CA PRO A 157 14.94 6.11 -10.96
C PRO A 157 13.60 6.26 -10.22
N VAL A 158 12.68 5.30 -10.42
CA VAL A 158 11.40 5.27 -9.70
C VAL A 158 11.68 5.07 -8.21
N PRO A 159 11.19 5.94 -7.31
CA PRO A 159 11.36 5.74 -5.87
C PRO A 159 10.68 4.45 -5.43
N MET A 160 11.34 3.69 -4.56
CA MET A 160 10.80 2.46 -3.98
C MET A 160 10.52 2.64 -2.49
N VAL A 161 9.37 2.13 -2.04
CA VAL A 161 8.97 2.04 -0.62
C VAL A 161 8.74 0.57 -0.32
N LEU A 162 9.23 0.07 0.80
CA LEU A 162 9.13 -1.35 1.16
C LEU A 162 8.15 -1.57 2.31
N ALA A 163 7.24 -2.54 2.16
CA ALA A 163 6.42 -3.02 3.27
C ALA A 163 7.29 -3.77 4.29
N VAL A 164 7.21 -3.34 5.54
CA VAL A 164 8.06 -3.85 6.64
C VAL A 164 7.23 -4.32 7.82
N SER A 165 7.74 -5.34 8.54
CA SER A 165 7.14 -5.88 9.76
C SER A 165 8.19 -6.28 10.82
N GLY A 166 9.47 -5.95 10.61
CA GLY A 166 10.56 -6.25 11.54
C GLY A 166 11.94 -6.03 10.94
N ASP A 167 12.98 -6.37 11.70
CA ASP A 167 14.37 -6.08 11.39
C ASP A 167 14.85 -6.59 10.02
N GLN A 168 14.45 -7.81 9.63
CA GLN A 168 14.86 -8.37 8.34
C GLN A 168 14.37 -7.51 7.16
N SER A 169 13.13 -7.04 7.21
CA SER A 169 12.57 -6.19 6.17
C SER A 169 13.12 -4.76 6.23
N LEU A 170 13.47 -4.26 7.42
CA LEU A 170 14.17 -2.97 7.56
C LEU A 170 15.59 -3.04 6.99
N ASP A 171 16.32 -4.14 7.22
CA ASP A 171 17.63 -4.36 6.62
C ASP A 171 17.54 -4.44 5.10
N LEU A 172 16.54 -5.13 4.57
CA LEU A 172 16.27 -5.19 3.14
C LEU A 172 16.01 -3.80 2.55
N ALA A 173 15.18 -2.97 3.21
CA ALA A 173 14.90 -1.60 2.77
C ALA A 173 16.15 -0.73 2.71
N ARG A 174 17.05 -0.85 3.70
CA ARG A 174 18.36 -0.17 3.71
C ARG A 174 19.23 -0.64 2.56
N ASP A 175 19.39 -1.97 2.40
CA ASP A 175 20.34 -2.57 1.46
C ASP A 175 19.94 -2.28 0.00
N THR A 176 18.65 -2.23 -0.28
CA THR A 176 18.09 -1.87 -1.59
C THR A 176 17.86 -0.36 -1.77
N ARG A 177 18.28 0.46 -0.79
CA ARG A 177 18.20 1.93 -0.82
C ARG A 177 16.80 2.46 -1.08
N CYS A 178 15.80 1.89 -0.39
CA CYS A 178 14.44 2.38 -0.45
C CYS A 178 14.35 3.86 -0.06
N ALA A 179 13.42 4.58 -0.68
CA ALA A 179 13.05 5.94 -0.30
C ALA A 179 12.22 5.98 1.00
N GLY A 180 11.61 4.85 1.36
CA GLY A 180 10.78 4.75 2.56
C GLY A 180 10.35 3.34 2.89
N ILE A 181 9.58 3.26 3.96
CA ILE A 181 8.95 2.05 4.49
C ILE A 181 7.43 2.22 4.61
N MET A 182 6.69 1.13 4.54
CA MET A 182 5.24 1.09 4.75
C MET A 182 4.90 0.02 5.81
N ALA A 183 4.05 0.35 6.78
CA ALA A 183 3.58 -0.58 7.79
C ALA A 183 2.07 -0.43 8.03
N ILE A 184 1.45 -1.50 8.55
CA ILE A 184 0.00 -1.55 8.82
C ILE A 184 -0.35 -1.32 10.29
N ASP A 185 0.65 -1.35 11.18
CA ASP A 185 0.48 -1.10 12.61
C ASP A 185 1.26 0.16 13.05
N PRO A 186 0.77 0.92 14.03
CA PRO A 186 1.44 2.11 14.54
C PRO A 186 2.62 1.76 15.46
N ASP A 187 3.61 1.08 14.90
CA ASP A 187 4.79 0.59 15.61
C ASP A 187 5.95 1.60 15.53
N ALA A 188 6.22 2.26 16.66
CA ALA A 188 7.32 3.21 16.78
C ALA A 188 8.70 2.55 16.63
N GLU A 189 8.85 1.27 17.02
CA GLU A 189 10.14 0.57 16.90
C GLU A 189 10.52 0.36 15.42
N LEU A 190 9.54 0.14 14.53
CA LEU A 190 9.80 0.08 13.09
C LEU A 190 10.28 1.42 12.54
N VAL A 191 9.68 2.53 12.97
CA VAL A 191 10.09 3.87 12.53
C VAL A 191 11.47 4.22 13.08
N GLU A 192 11.74 3.97 14.36
CA GLU A 192 13.04 4.17 14.97
C GLU A 192 14.11 3.33 14.28
N GLY A 193 13.83 2.03 14.07
CA GLY A 193 14.72 1.12 13.35
C GLY A 193 15.04 1.57 11.92
N TRP A 194 14.07 2.15 11.22
CA TRP A 194 14.27 2.76 9.90
C TRP A 194 15.21 3.97 9.97
N LEU A 195 14.97 4.87 10.92
CA LEU A 195 15.79 6.08 11.11
C LEU A 195 17.24 5.74 11.52
N GLU A 196 17.43 4.75 12.39
CA GLU A 196 18.77 4.25 12.78
C GLU A 196 19.56 3.67 11.62
N ARG A 197 18.86 3.11 10.61
CA ARG A 197 19.45 2.61 9.35
C ARG A 197 19.71 3.71 8.32
N GLY A 198 19.47 4.97 8.67
CA GLY A 198 19.70 6.13 7.81
C GLY A 198 18.51 6.50 6.94
N GLY A 199 17.35 5.94 7.19
CA GLY A 199 16.11 6.27 6.51
C GLY A 199 15.58 7.67 6.84
N SER A 200 14.65 8.17 6.02
CA SER A 200 14.02 9.47 6.21
C SER A 200 12.69 9.35 6.95
N ALA A 201 12.44 10.25 7.89
CA ALA A 201 11.13 10.35 8.55
C ALA A 201 10.00 10.65 7.54
N ALA A 202 10.26 11.45 6.51
CA ALA A 202 9.30 11.73 5.43
C ALA A 202 8.96 10.49 4.57
N GLY A 203 9.76 9.43 4.65
CA GLY A 203 9.57 8.18 3.91
C GLY A 203 8.83 7.10 4.71
N THR A 204 7.97 7.46 5.66
CA THR A 204 7.21 6.49 6.46
C THR A 204 5.74 6.53 6.07
N TRP A 205 5.18 5.36 5.68
CA TRP A 205 3.85 5.23 5.10
C TRP A 205 3.00 4.25 5.90
N ALA A 206 1.72 4.57 6.04
CA ALA A 206 0.75 3.75 6.74
C ALA A 206 -0.65 3.89 6.13
N GLU A 207 -1.61 3.09 6.60
CA GLU A 207 -3.01 3.20 6.20
C GLU A 207 -3.95 2.99 7.39
N VAL A 208 -5.10 3.68 7.37
CA VAL A 208 -6.14 3.57 8.39
C VAL A 208 -7.49 3.35 7.73
N PRO A 209 -8.23 2.27 8.08
CA PRO A 209 -9.56 2.04 7.56
C PRO A 209 -10.57 3.04 8.13
N PHE A 210 -11.46 3.54 7.28
CA PHE A 210 -12.55 4.46 7.63
C PHE A 210 -13.90 3.83 7.28
N ALA A 211 -14.59 3.25 8.28
CA ALA A 211 -15.93 2.69 8.14
C ALA A 211 -16.99 3.72 8.57
N TRP A 212 -16.93 4.92 7.98
CA TRP A 212 -17.88 5.98 8.28
C TRP A 212 -19.28 5.65 7.76
N GLU A 213 -20.27 5.89 8.59
CA GLU A 213 -21.70 5.80 8.28
C GLU A 213 -22.48 6.72 9.25
N PRO A 214 -23.71 7.16 8.89
CA PRO A 214 -24.47 8.08 9.72
C PRO A 214 -24.88 7.56 11.10
N THR A 215 -24.79 6.25 11.33
CA THR A 215 -25.09 5.62 12.63
C THR A 215 -24.02 4.61 13.01
N LYS A 216 -23.81 4.43 14.32
CA LYS A 216 -22.84 3.46 14.83
C LYS A 216 -23.13 2.04 14.35
N GLU A 217 -24.41 1.63 14.29
CA GLU A 217 -24.81 0.30 13.85
C GLU A 217 -24.49 0.08 12.35
N ALA A 218 -24.80 1.07 11.50
CA ALA A 218 -24.42 1.00 10.09
C ALA A 218 -22.90 0.98 9.91
N GLY A 219 -22.16 1.81 10.67
CA GLY A 219 -20.72 1.83 10.66
C GLY A 219 -20.08 0.50 11.04
N LEU A 220 -20.59 -0.16 12.07
CA LEU A 220 -20.12 -1.49 12.48
C LEU A 220 -20.38 -2.54 11.39
N LYS A 221 -21.52 -2.49 10.72
CA LYS A 221 -21.80 -3.35 9.56
C LYS A 221 -20.82 -3.10 8.42
N THR A 222 -20.48 -1.86 8.15
CA THR A 222 -19.47 -1.47 7.14
C THR A 222 -18.08 -1.91 7.58
N ALA A 223 -17.71 -1.75 8.86
CA ALA A 223 -16.43 -2.20 9.41
C ALA A 223 -16.19 -3.71 9.24
N ARG A 224 -17.24 -4.53 9.24
CA ARG A 224 -17.15 -5.97 8.96
C ARG A 224 -16.53 -6.29 7.59
N ARG A 225 -16.59 -5.38 6.63
CA ARG A 225 -15.93 -5.53 5.33
C ARG A 225 -14.41 -5.47 5.44
N PHE A 226 -13.87 -4.95 6.54
CA PHE A 226 -12.41 -4.89 6.81
C PHE A 226 -11.94 -5.96 7.81
N ARG A 227 -12.81 -6.90 8.22
CA ARG A 227 -12.49 -7.94 9.22
C ARG A 227 -11.29 -8.82 8.87
N PHE A 228 -10.92 -8.93 7.59
CA PHE A 228 -9.76 -9.66 7.14
C PHE A 228 -8.44 -9.11 7.73
N GLY A 229 -8.36 -7.81 8.00
CA GLY A 229 -7.18 -7.15 8.58
C GLY A 229 -7.00 -7.39 10.09
N ILE A 230 -7.98 -8.02 10.77
CA ILE A 230 -7.89 -8.31 12.21
C ILE A 230 -7.03 -9.56 12.50
N GLN A 231 -6.81 -10.38 11.50
CA GLN A 231 -5.95 -11.55 11.59
C GLN A 231 -4.51 -11.16 11.70
N GLY A 232 -3.65 -11.37 12.49
CA GLY A 232 -2.22 -11.02 12.44
C GLY A 232 -1.61 -11.40 11.08
N TRP A 233 -0.69 -10.61 10.61
CA TRP A 233 -0.06 -10.77 9.30
C TRP A 233 0.54 -12.17 9.06
N GLU A 234 1.12 -12.80 10.08
CA GLU A 234 1.65 -14.16 10.00
C GLU A 234 0.63 -15.20 9.53
N VAL A 235 -0.65 -15.02 9.93
CA VAL A 235 -1.75 -15.87 9.47
C VAL A 235 -2.25 -15.40 8.11
N ALA A 236 -2.49 -14.11 7.96
CA ALA A 236 -3.07 -13.52 6.75
C ALA A 236 -2.20 -13.82 5.52
N ALA A 237 -0.88 -13.71 5.64
CA ALA A 237 0.06 -13.94 4.55
C ALA A 237 0.01 -15.37 3.96
N GLU A 238 -0.49 -16.36 4.73
CA GLU A 238 -0.54 -17.77 4.31
C GLU A 238 -1.93 -18.24 3.84
N LEU A 239 -2.96 -17.39 3.95
CA LEU A 239 -4.32 -17.75 3.50
C LEU A 239 -4.42 -17.68 1.97
N PRO A 240 -4.86 -18.78 1.29
CA PRO A 240 -4.68 -18.90 -0.15
C PRO A 240 -5.79 -18.27 -1.01
N ASN A 241 -6.94 -17.93 -0.44
CA ASN A 241 -8.06 -17.37 -1.22
C ASN A 241 -9.12 -16.71 -0.32
N PRO A 242 -10.06 -15.94 -0.88
CA PRO A 242 -11.08 -15.23 -0.12
C PRO A 242 -11.94 -16.10 0.79
N ALA A 243 -12.25 -17.35 0.40
CA ALA A 243 -13.05 -18.24 1.24
C ALA A 243 -12.33 -18.65 2.53
N TYR A 244 -11.00 -18.73 2.51
CA TYR A 244 -10.22 -18.99 3.73
C TYR A 244 -10.17 -17.77 4.64
N PHE A 245 -10.09 -16.55 4.09
CA PHE A 245 -10.23 -15.33 4.90
C PHE A 245 -11.61 -15.23 5.54
N GLU A 246 -12.67 -15.54 4.78
CA GLU A 246 -14.02 -15.62 5.33
C GLU A 246 -14.12 -16.65 6.46
N ALA A 247 -13.60 -17.86 6.24
CA ALA A 247 -13.60 -18.92 7.26
C ALA A 247 -12.80 -18.54 8.50
N ALA A 248 -11.64 -17.89 8.36
CA ALA A 248 -10.82 -17.46 9.47
C ALA A 248 -11.46 -16.33 10.30
N THR A 249 -12.33 -15.52 9.70
CA THR A 249 -12.94 -14.35 10.33
C THR A 249 -14.42 -14.51 10.68
N GLN A 250 -15.05 -15.66 10.35
CA GLN A 250 -16.50 -15.87 10.53
C GLN A 250 -16.96 -15.83 12.00
N PHE A 251 -16.07 -16.08 12.95
CA PHE A 251 -16.39 -16.13 14.38
C PHE A 251 -15.99 -14.85 15.13
N LEU A 252 -15.54 -13.81 14.42
CA LEU A 252 -15.27 -12.52 15.04
C LEU A 252 -16.56 -11.85 15.54
N PHE A 253 -16.56 -11.47 16.80
CA PHE A 253 -17.66 -10.73 17.41
C PHE A 253 -17.63 -9.25 16.99
N ASP A 254 -18.79 -8.60 17.07
CA ASP A 254 -18.93 -7.17 16.77
C ASP A 254 -18.00 -6.29 17.59
N GLU A 255 -17.78 -6.64 18.86
CA GLU A 255 -16.86 -5.95 19.75
C GLU A 255 -15.43 -5.95 19.22
N GLN A 256 -14.93 -7.13 18.80
CA GLN A 256 -13.58 -7.26 18.24
C GLN A 256 -13.40 -6.46 16.96
N ILE A 257 -14.43 -6.44 16.11
CA ILE A 257 -14.40 -5.66 14.86
C ILE A 257 -14.45 -4.17 15.18
N GLY A 258 -15.32 -3.76 16.12
CA GLY A 258 -15.49 -2.39 16.51
C GLY A 258 -14.27 -1.80 17.21
N ASP A 259 -13.51 -2.62 17.94
CA ASP A 259 -12.27 -2.21 18.59
C ASP A 259 -11.11 -2.05 17.56
N ALA A 260 -11.12 -2.84 16.49
CA ALA A 260 -10.06 -2.85 15.50
C ALA A 260 -10.27 -1.85 14.34
N VAL A 261 -11.53 -1.54 14.00
CA VAL A 261 -11.85 -0.70 12.85
C VAL A 261 -12.67 0.51 13.28
N PRO A 262 -12.14 1.74 13.16
CA PRO A 262 -12.91 2.96 13.40
C PRO A 262 -14.18 2.99 12.57
N HIS A 263 -15.35 3.23 13.21
CA HIS A 263 -16.63 3.11 12.53
C HIS A 263 -17.71 4.05 13.10
N GLY A 264 -18.72 4.34 12.26
CA GLY A 264 -19.85 5.20 12.60
C GLY A 264 -19.53 6.69 12.54
N PRO A 265 -20.41 7.55 13.10
CA PRO A 265 -20.32 9.00 12.95
C PRO A 265 -19.46 9.71 14.01
N ASP A 266 -18.99 9.00 15.04
CA ASP A 266 -18.14 9.58 16.07
C ASP A 266 -16.71 9.73 15.55
N PRO A 267 -16.11 10.95 15.53
CA PRO A 267 -14.75 11.15 15.04
C PRO A 267 -13.67 10.60 15.97
N GLU A 268 -13.92 10.46 17.27
CA GLU A 268 -12.89 10.11 18.26
C GLU A 268 -12.13 8.81 17.93
N PRO A 269 -12.75 7.67 17.55
CA PRO A 269 -12.01 6.46 17.19
C PRO A 269 -11.08 6.65 15.97
N TYR A 270 -11.48 7.47 15.00
CA TYR A 270 -10.65 7.76 13.81
C TYR A 270 -9.47 8.67 14.16
N VAL A 271 -9.72 9.67 15.00
CA VAL A 271 -8.66 10.56 15.52
C VAL A 271 -7.63 9.74 16.31
N GLN A 272 -8.08 8.83 17.19
CA GLN A 272 -7.18 7.96 17.95
C GLN A 272 -6.34 7.06 17.05
N ALA A 273 -6.96 6.43 16.03
CA ALA A 273 -6.26 5.56 15.10
C ALA A 273 -5.20 6.34 14.30
N MET A 274 -5.56 7.49 13.73
CA MET A 274 -4.62 8.34 12.97
C MET A 274 -3.51 8.91 13.86
N GLN A 275 -3.86 9.38 15.06
CA GLN A 275 -2.89 9.94 16.02
C GLN A 275 -1.89 8.89 16.48
N GLY A 276 -2.31 7.62 16.64
CA GLY A 276 -1.41 6.52 16.97
C GLY A 276 -0.27 6.38 15.96
N PHE A 277 -0.56 6.47 14.66
CA PHE A 277 0.48 6.46 13.63
C PHE A 277 1.35 7.73 13.65
N LEU A 278 0.74 8.91 13.82
CA LEU A 278 1.48 10.16 13.93
C LEU A 278 2.45 10.15 15.13
N ASP A 279 1.98 9.65 16.27
CA ASP A 279 2.78 9.55 17.49
C ASP A 279 3.90 8.52 17.38
N ALA A 280 3.68 7.44 16.59
CA ALA A 280 4.71 6.47 16.23
C ALA A 280 5.73 7.01 15.21
N GLY A 281 5.50 8.19 14.62
CA GLY A 281 6.42 8.85 13.70
C GLY A 281 6.16 8.62 12.22
N PHE A 282 4.99 8.09 11.85
CA PHE A 282 4.58 7.99 10.45
C PHE A 282 4.18 9.36 9.90
N SER A 283 4.64 9.66 8.67
CA SER A 283 4.43 10.96 8.03
C SER A 283 3.36 10.94 6.94
N ASN A 284 3.12 9.80 6.32
CA ASN A 284 2.17 9.62 5.22
C ASN A 284 1.15 8.55 5.62
N ILE A 285 -0.09 8.95 5.85
CA ILE A 285 -1.13 8.03 6.32
C ILE A 285 -2.30 8.06 5.34
N ALA A 286 -2.53 6.93 4.65
CA ALA A 286 -3.64 6.77 3.74
C ALA A 286 -4.95 6.53 4.50
N ILE A 287 -6.01 7.22 4.10
CA ILE A 287 -7.37 6.89 4.50
C ILE A 287 -7.88 5.79 3.57
N VAL A 288 -8.38 4.70 4.14
CA VAL A 288 -8.97 3.59 3.37
C VAL A 288 -10.50 3.60 3.54
N PRO A 289 -11.27 4.25 2.65
CA PRO A 289 -12.73 4.26 2.73
C PRO A 289 -13.31 2.86 2.55
N VAL A 290 -13.97 2.34 3.59
CA VAL A 290 -14.62 1.01 3.61
C VAL A 290 -16.09 1.13 3.23
N GLY A 291 -16.72 2.28 3.51
CA GLY A 291 -18.10 2.61 3.14
C GLY A 291 -18.27 2.83 1.62
N ASP A 292 -19.54 2.87 1.18
CA ASP A 292 -19.86 3.02 -0.23
C ASP A 292 -19.87 4.49 -0.68
N ASP A 293 -20.08 5.43 0.22
CA ASP A 293 -20.12 6.87 -0.05
C ASP A 293 -18.74 7.50 0.18
N PHE A 294 -17.97 7.64 -0.91
CA PHE A 294 -16.65 8.26 -0.88
C PHE A 294 -16.72 9.73 -0.45
N ASP A 295 -17.67 10.49 -1.03
CA ASP A 295 -17.75 11.92 -0.78
C ASP A 295 -18.13 12.22 0.68
N ALA A 296 -19.09 11.49 1.23
CA ALA A 296 -19.46 11.64 2.64
C ALA A 296 -18.34 11.22 3.60
N THR A 297 -17.56 10.17 3.26
CA THR A 297 -16.39 9.78 4.05
C THR A 297 -15.31 10.87 4.03
N MET A 298 -15.07 11.50 2.88
CA MET A 298 -14.10 12.60 2.78
C MET A 298 -14.59 13.87 3.47
N ASP A 299 -15.87 14.20 3.37
CA ASP A 299 -16.47 15.33 4.11
C ASP A 299 -16.29 15.15 5.62
N PHE A 300 -16.52 13.94 6.14
CA PHE A 300 -16.30 13.61 7.54
C PHE A 300 -14.83 13.73 7.93
N TRP A 301 -13.91 13.22 7.10
CA TRP A 301 -12.47 13.40 7.32
C TRP A 301 -12.08 14.88 7.42
N GLU A 302 -12.49 15.70 6.45
CA GLU A 302 -12.10 17.10 6.35
C GLU A 302 -12.66 17.96 7.49
N ASN A 303 -13.92 17.71 7.88
CA ASN A 303 -14.64 18.57 8.81
C ASN A 303 -14.59 18.10 10.26
N ASP A 304 -14.54 16.77 10.49
CA ASP A 304 -14.71 16.22 11.84
C ASP A 304 -13.46 15.54 12.38
N VAL A 305 -12.63 14.89 11.56
CA VAL A 305 -11.45 14.14 12.01
C VAL A 305 -10.17 14.97 11.92
N ARG A 306 -9.82 15.43 10.70
CA ARG A 306 -8.57 16.14 10.42
C ARG A 306 -8.31 17.34 11.35
N PRO A 307 -9.30 18.20 11.69
CA PRO A 307 -9.08 19.36 12.55
C PRO A 307 -8.70 19.01 14.00
N GLN A 308 -8.91 17.76 14.43
CA GLN A 308 -8.62 17.30 15.78
C GLN A 308 -7.23 16.65 15.90
N LEU A 309 -6.55 16.36 14.78
CA LEU A 309 -5.23 15.74 14.79
C LEU A 309 -4.17 16.73 15.26
N GLN A 310 -3.28 16.26 16.13
CA GLN A 310 -2.11 16.99 16.60
C GLN A 310 -0.94 16.68 15.66
N LEU A 311 -0.77 17.50 14.60
CA LEU A 311 0.40 17.39 13.76
C LEU A 311 1.61 17.87 14.55
N SER A 312 2.63 17.02 14.71
CA SER A 312 3.91 17.43 15.28
C SER A 312 4.41 18.62 14.45
N THR A 313 4.51 19.78 15.11
CA THR A 313 5.18 20.93 14.49
C THR A 313 6.65 20.57 14.33
N GLY A 314 6.98 19.93 13.21
CA GLY A 314 8.37 19.73 12.81
C GLY A 314 9.05 21.07 12.86
N THR A 315 10.00 21.22 13.75
CA THR A 315 10.89 22.39 13.82
C THR A 315 11.56 22.50 12.45
N THR A 316 11.00 23.34 11.58
CA THR A 316 11.71 23.84 10.41
C THR A 316 12.90 24.66 10.94
N ASN A 317 13.97 23.97 11.35
CA ASN A 317 15.25 24.62 11.51
C ASN A 317 15.75 24.93 10.10
N GLY A 318 15.33 26.09 9.62
CA GLY A 318 15.95 26.73 8.47
C GLY A 318 17.42 27.01 8.81
N LYS A 319 18.30 26.48 8.00
CA LYS A 319 19.51 27.16 7.54
C LYS A 319 19.98 26.54 6.24
#